data_b8b4a5f96b6689894be8187cfc67752f
#
_entry.id   b8b4a5f96b6689894be8187cfc67752f
#
_cell.length_a   1.000
_cell.length_b   1.000
_cell.length_c   1.000
_cell.angle_alpha   90.00
_cell.angle_beta   90.00
_cell.angle_gamma   90.00
#
_symmetry.space_group_name_H-M   'P 1'
#
loop_
_entity.id
_entity.type
_entity.pdbx_description
1 polymer ?
#
loop_
_entity_poly.entity_id
_entity_poly.type
_entity_poly.pdbx_seq_one_letter_code
_entity_poly.pdbx_strand_id
1 'polypeptide(L)'
;NRDTIYEVVKDTTKKCFVPLTVGGGVRSVDDISKLLNCGADKVSINTAAVQNADVVVQSSKKFGSQCIVVAIDAKKNEDKWEVFTHGGRNNTGIDALEFVKKMEESGAGELLVTSMDRDGTQLGYDIDLMSKISSKVNIPTIASGGVGDLDHLVDGIKLGSASAVL
;
A
#
# COMPACT_ATOMS: atom_id res chain seq x y z
N ASN A 1 -6.14 19.97 -8.65
CA ASN A 1 -4.95 20.30 -9.42
C ASN A 1 -3.75 19.56 -8.78
N ARG A 2 -2.88 18.93 -9.59
CA ARG A 2 -1.72 18.19 -9.06
C ARG A 2 -0.72 19.09 -8.35
N ASP A 3 -0.58 20.31 -8.80
CA ASP A 3 0.35 21.27 -8.18
C ASP A 3 -0.03 21.57 -6.74
N THR A 4 -1.33 21.58 -6.43
CA THR A 4 -1.84 21.77 -5.07
C THR A 4 -1.36 20.67 -4.11
N ILE A 5 -1.25 19.40 -4.55
CA ILE A 5 -0.80 18.30 -3.66
C ILE A 5 0.68 18.47 -3.29
N TYR A 6 1.53 18.93 -4.23
CA TYR A 6 2.95 19.15 -3.95
C TYR A 6 3.16 20.30 -2.94
N GLU A 7 2.35 21.38 -3.03
CA GLU A 7 2.37 22.46 -2.05
C GLU A 7 1.93 21.97 -0.67
N VAL A 8 0.84 21.21 -0.61
CA VAL A 8 0.35 20.62 0.66
C VAL A 8 1.41 19.71 1.30
N VAL A 9 2.04 18.84 0.53
CA VAL A 9 3.13 17.96 1.03
C VAL A 9 4.26 18.81 1.58
N LYS A 10 4.74 19.80 0.82
CA LYS A 10 5.83 20.70 1.21
C LYS A 10 5.53 21.49 2.49
N ASP A 11 4.29 21.92 2.68
CA ASP A 11 3.89 22.64 3.89
C ASP A 11 3.68 21.73 5.08
N THR A 12 3.19 20.51 4.84
CA THR A 12 3.03 19.47 5.88
C THR A 12 4.39 19.05 6.43
N THR A 13 5.37 18.78 5.56
CA THR A 13 6.71 18.32 5.98
C THR A 13 7.47 19.34 6.82
N LYS A 14 7.18 20.61 6.69
CA LYS A 14 7.76 21.65 7.57
C LYS A 14 7.29 21.55 9.03
N LYS A 15 6.16 20.87 9.27
CA LYS A 15 5.51 20.77 10.60
C LYS A 15 5.35 19.33 11.08
N CYS A 16 5.63 18.35 10.22
CA CYS A 16 5.54 16.93 10.54
C CYS A 16 6.94 16.38 10.83
N PHE A 17 7.13 15.84 12.04
CA PHE A 17 8.42 15.31 12.51
C PHE A 17 8.39 13.77 12.63
N VAL A 18 7.42 13.13 12.01
CA VAL A 18 7.33 11.68 11.83
C VAL A 18 7.34 11.35 10.34
N PRO A 19 7.75 10.14 9.94
CA PRO A 19 7.78 9.76 8.52
C PRO A 19 6.42 9.98 7.83
N LEU A 20 6.44 10.68 6.70
CA LEU A 20 5.26 10.98 5.90
C LEU A 20 5.23 10.12 4.64
N THR A 21 4.20 9.29 4.51
CA THR A 21 3.90 8.57 3.27
C THR A 21 2.83 9.32 2.47
N VAL A 22 3.10 9.58 1.21
CA VAL A 22 2.17 10.28 0.31
C VAL A 22 1.76 9.36 -0.83
N GLY A 23 0.47 9.28 -1.11
CA GLY A 23 -0.08 8.48 -2.21
C GLY A 23 -1.28 9.14 -2.86
N GLY A 24 -1.83 8.45 -3.85
CA GLY A 24 -2.98 8.91 -4.61
C GLY A 24 -2.58 9.59 -5.93
N GLY A 25 -2.98 8.97 -7.05
CA GLY A 25 -2.75 9.49 -8.40
C GLY A 25 -1.30 9.47 -8.89
N VAL A 26 -0.39 8.80 -8.21
CA VAL A 26 1.01 8.60 -8.64
C VAL A 26 1.03 7.64 -9.82
N ARG A 27 1.67 8.06 -10.93
CA ARG A 27 1.65 7.30 -12.20
C ARG A 27 3.02 7.02 -12.79
N SER A 28 4.04 7.77 -12.37
CA SER A 28 5.36 7.71 -12.99
C SER A 28 6.48 7.89 -11.96
N VAL A 29 7.69 7.52 -12.37
CA VAL A 29 8.93 7.76 -11.60
C VAL A 29 9.13 9.27 -11.33
N ASP A 30 8.70 10.13 -12.25
CA ASP A 30 8.79 11.60 -12.08
C ASP A 30 7.82 12.12 -11.03
N ASP A 31 6.60 11.57 -10.94
CA ASP A 31 5.66 11.90 -9.86
C ASP A 31 6.26 11.54 -8.50
N ILE A 32 6.87 10.35 -8.39
CA ILE A 32 7.56 9.89 -7.17
C ILE A 32 8.70 10.83 -6.82
N SER A 33 9.55 11.17 -7.80
CA SER A 33 10.67 12.11 -7.62
C SER A 33 10.20 13.44 -7.05
N LYS A 34 9.12 13.99 -7.60
CA LYS A 34 8.56 15.28 -7.15
C LYS A 34 8.05 15.20 -5.71
N LEU A 35 7.34 14.13 -5.34
CA LEU A 35 6.83 13.96 -3.97
C LEU A 35 7.95 13.83 -2.95
N LEU A 36 8.98 13.02 -3.25
CA LEU A 36 10.16 12.88 -2.39
C LEU A 36 10.92 14.22 -2.27
N ASN A 37 11.08 14.96 -3.36
CA ASN A 37 11.69 16.28 -3.34
C ASN A 37 10.86 17.34 -2.58
N CYS A 38 9.55 17.13 -2.43
CA CYS A 38 8.71 17.97 -1.58
C CYS A 38 8.84 17.63 -0.09
N GLY A 39 9.56 16.55 0.25
CA GLY A 39 9.85 16.14 1.62
C GLY A 39 9.07 14.90 2.09
N ALA A 40 8.33 14.22 1.21
CA ALA A 40 7.75 12.92 1.56
C ALA A 40 8.87 11.90 1.83
N ASP A 41 8.74 11.10 2.87
CA ASP A 41 9.68 10.01 3.18
C ASP A 41 9.41 8.77 2.32
N LYS A 42 8.13 8.51 2.03
CA LYS A 42 7.69 7.38 1.23
C LYS A 42 6.58 7.79 0.26
N VAL A 43 6.48 7.07 -0.84
CA VAL A 43 5.42 7.25 -1.83
C VAL A 43 4.66 5.95 -2.03
N SER A 44 3.33 6.03 -1.92
CA SER A 44 2.42 4.89 -2.10
C SER A 44 1.86 4.86 -3.52
N ILE A 45 1.97 3.70 -4.17
CA ILE A 45 1.57 3.45 -5.55
C ILE A 45 0.58 2.28 -5.59
N ASN A 46 -0.57 2.43 -6.24
CA ASN A 46 -1.55 1.36 -6.45
C ASN A 46 -1.69 1.07 -7.95
N THR A 47 -2.61 1.71 -8.65
CA THR A 47 -2.99 1.44 -10.04
C THR A 47 -1.79 1.42 -11.00
N ALA A 48 -0.81 2.31 -10.83
CA ALA A 48 0.38 2.34 -11.67
C ALA A 48 1.24 1.07 -11.53
N ALA A 49 1.38 0.53 -10.32
CA ALA A 49 2.12 -0.71 -10.07
C ALA A 49 1.41 -1.93 -10.70
N VAL A 50 0.07 -1.96 -10.66
CA VAL A 50 -0.73 -3.00 -11.30
C VAL A 50 -0.61 -2.95 -12.83
N GLN A 51 -0.67 -1.75 -13.40
CA GLN A 51 -0.59 -1.54 -14.85
C GLN A 51 0.80 -1.80 -15.41
N ASN A 52 1.83 -1.39 -14.68
CA ASN A 52 3.23 -1.55 -15.08
C ASN A 52 4.15 -1.66 -13.87
N ALA A 53 4.60 -2.87 -13.55
CA ALA A 53 5.55 -3.13 -12.45
C ALA A 53 6.91 -2.43 -12.64
N ASP A 54 7.27 -2.05 -13.87
CA ASP A 54 8.53 -1.33 -14.13
C ASP A 54 8.61 0.02 -13.40
N VAL A 55 7.49 0.64 -13.09
CA VAL A 55 7.47 1.85 -12.24
C VAL A 55 8.05 1.56 -10.86
N VAL A 56 7.72 0.40 -10.27
CA VAL A 56 8.27 -0.03 -8.98
C VAL A 56 9.75 -0.32 -9.11
N VAL A 57 10.16 -1.09 -10.14
CA VAL A 57 11.56 -1.45 -10.41
C VAL A 57 12.44 -0.21 -10.59
N GLN A 58 12.02 0.72 -11.42
CA GLN A 58 12.79 1.94 -11.70
C GLN A 58 12.86 2.86 -10.49
N SER A 59 11.76 2.98 -9.75
CA SER A 59 11.71 3.83 -8.57
C SER A 59 12.54 3.29 -7.42
N SER A 60 12.47 1.97 -7.16
CA SER A 60 13.29 1.32 -6.12
C SER A 60 14.79 1.41 -6.43
N LYS A 61 15.18 1.26 -7.69
CA LYS A 61 16.57 1.45 -8.11
C LYS A 61 17.07 2.90 -7.95
N LYS A 62 16.18 3.87 -8.20
CA LYS A 62 16.54 5.30 -8.19
C LYS A 62 16.53 5.89 -6.79
N PHE A 63 15.56 5.52 -5.95
CA PHE A 63 15.31 6.17 -4.65
C PHE A 63 15.56 5.24 -3.46
N GLY A 64 15.72 3.95 -3.68
CA GLY A 64 15.76 2.91 -2.66
C GLY A 64 14.38 2.30 -2.39
N SER A 65 14.35 1.00 -2.11
CA SER A 65 13.12 0.26 -1.81
C SER A 65 12.35 0.87 -0.63
N GLN A 66 13.05 1.37 0.38
CA GLN A 66 12.46 1.96 1.59
C GLN A 66 11.54 3.15 1.32
N CYS A 67 11.66 3.80 0.15
CA CYS A 67 10.80 4.92 -0.24
C CYS A 67 9.53 4.47 -0.99
N ILE A 68 9.42 3.20 -1.35
CA ILE A 68 8.35 2.69 -2.23
C ILE A 68 7.41 1.78 -1.45
N VAL A 69 6.17 2.24 -1.31
CA VAL A 69 5.06 1.47 -0.75
C VAL A 69 4.12 1.07 -1.88
N VAL A 70 3.79 -0.21 -2.00
CA VAL A 70 2.75 -0.64 -2.93
C VAL A 70 1.43 -0.83 -2.17
N ALA A 71 0.42 -0.03 -2.51
CA ALA A 71 -0.92 -0.16 -1.98
C ALA A 71 -1.73 -1.16 -2.81
N ILE A 72 -2.44 -2.04 -2.14
CA ILE A 72 -3.17 -3.16 -2.73
C ILE A 72 -4.58 -3.16 -2.15
N ASP A 73 -5.56 -2.87 -2.99
CA ASP A 73 -6.95 -3.06 -2.65
C ASP A 73 -7.34 -4.48 -3.06
N ALA A 74 -7.63 -5.34 -2.09
CA ALA A 74 -7.95 -6.74 -2.30
C ALA A 74 -9.40 -7.03 -1.92
N LYS A 75 -10.10 -7.79 -2.75
CA LYS A 75 -11.45 -8.25 -2.49
C LYS A 75 -11.54 -9.75 -2.65
N LYS A 76 -12.24 -10.41 -1.72
CA LYS A 76 -12.45 -11.86 -1.80
C LYS A 76 -13.38 -12.21 -2.94
N ASN A 77 -12.96 -13.16 -3.76
CA ASN A 77 -13.76 -13.75 -4.84
C ASN A 77 -13.61 -15.27 -4.74
N GLU A 78 -14.68 -15.93 -4.29
CA GLU A 78 -14.68 -17.36 -3.96
C GLU A 78 -13.58 -17.72 -2.95
N ASP A 79 -12.59 -18.50 -3.35
CA ASP A 79 -11.50 -19.01 -2.49
C ASP A 79 -10.21 -18.16 -2.55
N LYS A 80 -10.18 -17.07 -3.33
CA LYS A 80 -9.02 -16.20 -3.52
C LYS A 80 -9.34 -14.73 -3.30
N TRP A 81 -8.32 -13.89 -3.15
CA TRP A 81 -8.45 -12.44 -3.19
C TRP A 81 -7.94 -11.90 -4.51
N GLU A 82 -8.69 -11.03 -5.12
CA GLU A 82 -8.33 -10.37 -6.38
C GLU A 82 -7.98 -8.91 -6.14
N VAL A 83 -6.98 -8.43 -6.88
CA VAL A 83 -6.52 -7.04 -6.82
C VAL A 83 -7.47 -6.14 -7.58
N PHE A 84 -7.82 -5.00 -6.97
CA PHE A 84 -8.62 -3.95 -7.56
C PHE A 84 -7.80 -2.69 -7.80
N THR A 85 -8.22 -1.89 -8.77
CA THR A 85 -7.61 -0.61 -9.11
C THR A 85 -8.64 0.53 -9.11
N HIS A 86 -8.15 1.77 -9.28
CA HIS A 86 -9.00 2.97 -9.36
C HIS A 86 -9.89 3.17 -8.11
N GLY A 87 -9.33 2.91 -6.93
CA GLY A 87 -10.07 3.02 -5.66
C GLY A 87 -11.18 1.97 -5.57
N GLY A 88 -10.86 0.72 -5.89
CA GLY A 88 -11.76 -0.41 -5.77
C GLY A 88 -12.81 -0.56 -6.88
N ARG A 89 -12.71 0.23 -7.96
CA ARG A 89 -13.75 0.24 -9.00
C ARG A 89 -13.56 -0.83 -10.07
N ASN A 90 -12.31 -1.20 -10.36
CA ASN A 90 -11.98 -2.10 -11.47
C ASN A 90 -11.33 -3.36 -10.90
N ASN A 91 -12.01 -4.50 -11.06
CA ASN A 91 -11.42 -5.81 -10.84
C ASN A 91 -10.38 -6.09 -11.92
N THR A 92 -9.21 -6.60 -11.53
CA THR A 92 -8.13 -6.93 -12.47
C THR A 92 -8.04 -8.41 -12.78
N GLY A 93 -8.70 -9.28 -11.99
CA GLY A 93 -8.57 -10.74 -12.04
C GLY A 93 -7.21 -11.26 -11.54
N ILE A 94 -6.32 -10.37 -11.08
CA ILE A 94 -4.99 -10.75 -10.58
C ILE A 94 -5.14 -11.26 -9.15
N ASP A 95 -4.57 -12.43 -8.87
CA ASP A 95 -4.50 -12.99 -7.52
C ASP A 95 -3.61 -12.11 -6.63
N ALA A 96 -4.15 -11.71 -5.46
CA ALA A 96 -3.44 -10.80 -4.55
C ALA A 96 -2.16 -11.43 -3.98
N LEU A 97 -2.15 -12.75 -3.71
CA LEU A 97 -0.98 -13.44 -3.17
C LEU A 97 0.16 -13.56 -4.20
N GLU A 98 -0.17 -13.72 -5.46
CA GLU A 98 0.83 -13.69 -6.54
C GLU A 98 1.32 -12.27 -6.80
N PHE A 99 0.42 -11.28 -6.70
CA PHE A 99 0.76 -9.88 -6.91
C PHE A 99 1.72 -9.35 -5.83
N VAL A 100 1.50 -9.66 -4.55
CA VAL A 100 2.40 -9.19 -3.47
C VAL A 100 3.83 -9.72 -3.66
N LYS A 101 3.97 -10.98 -4.07
CA LYS A 101 5.28 -11.56 -4.36
C LYS A 101 5.98 -10.86 -5.53
N LYS A 102 5.24 -10.62 -6.60
CA LYS A 102 5.75 -9.86 -7.77
C LYS A 102 6.19 -8.45 -7.36
N MET A 103 5.47 -7.78 -6.46
CA MET A 103 5.83 -6.43 -6.00
C MET A 103 7.10 -6.44 -5.13
N GLU A 104 7.25 -7.41 -4.23
CA GLU A 104 8.49 -7.62 -3.50
C GLU A 104 9.67 -7.83 -4.46
N GLU A 105 9.54 -8.73 -5.42
CA GLU A 105 10.58 -9.00 -6.44
C GLU A 105 10.87 -7.77 -7.32
N SER A 106 9.90 -6.91 -7.52
CA SER A 106 10.06 -5.63 -8.24
C SER A 106 10.76 -4.55 -7.41
N GLY A 107 10.98 -4.79 -6.11
CA GLY A 107 11.70 -3.88 -5.22
C GLY A 107 10.81 -2.96 -4.39
N ALA A 108 9.54 -3.29 -4.19
CA ALA A 108 8.74 -2.63 -3.16
C ALA A 108 9.38 -2.79 -1.78
N GLY A 109 9.37 -1.75 -0.98
CA GLY A 109 9.89 -1.77 0.39
C GLY A 109 8.83 -2.09 1.43
N GLU A 110 7.56 -1.82 1.14
CA GLU A 110 6.42 -2.10 2.01
C GLU A 110 5.17 -2.38 1.18
N LEU A 111 4.24 -3.14 1.75
CA LEU A 111 2.91 -3.39 1.19
C LEU A 111 1.83 -2.83 2.12
N LEU A 112 0.98 -1.96 1.61
CA LEU A 112 -0.22 -1.48 2.30
C LEU A 112 -1.42 -2.25 1.74
N VAL A 113 -1.98 -3.15 2.54
CA VAL A 113 -3.03 -4.07 2.10
C VAL A 113 -4.36 -3.66 2.70
N THR A 114 -5.30 -3.25 1.86
CA THR A 114 -6.67 -2.91 2.25
C THR A 114 -7.61 -4.05 1.84
N SER A 115 -8.28 -4.67 2.81
CA SER A 115 -9.41 -5.56 2.52
C SER A 115 -10.64 -4.72 2.21
N MET A 116 -11.11 -4.77 0.97
CA MET A 116 -12.33 -4.09 0.55
C MET A 116 -13.58 -4.68 1.20
N ASP A 117 -13.52 -5.95 1.61
CA ASP A 117 -14.63 -6.62 2.28
C ASP A 117 -14.77 -6.17 3.75
N ARG A 118 -13.70 -5.62 4.33
CA ARG A 118 -13.65 -5.15 5.71
C ARG A 118 -13.67 -3.64 5.83
N ASP A 119 -13.20 -2.92 4.81
CA ASP A 119 -13.11 -1.46 4.86
C ASP A 119 -14.47 -0.81 5.16
N GLY A 120 -14.49 0.08 6.17
CA GLY A 120 -15.67 0.76 6.65
C GLY A 120 -16.64 -0.09 7.52
N THR A 121 -16.39 -1.39 7.73
CA THR A 121 -17.32 -2.29 8.46
C THR A 121 -17.19 -2.22 9.98
N GLN A 122 -16.03 -1.82 10.50
CA GLN A 122 -15.69 -1.86 11.93
C GLN A 122 -15.69 -3.30 12.56
N LEU A 123 -15.58 -4.34 11.73
CA LEU A 123 -15.60 -5.75 12.16
C LEU A 123 -14.21 -6.38 12.32
N GLY A 124 -13.16 -5.57 12.31
CA GLY A 124 -11.77 -6.01 12.35
C GLY A 124 -11.17 -6.25 10.98
N TYR A 125 -9.85 -6.39 10.95
CA TYR A 125 -9.10 -6.68 9.73
C TYR A 125 -9.48 -8.03 9.12
N ASP A 126 -9.19 -8.22 7.85
CA ASP A 126 -9.20 -9.52 7.18
C ASP A 126 -7.95 -10.31 7.59
N ILE A 127 -8.05 -11.02 8.71
CA ILE A 127 -6.93 -11.76 9.31
C ILE A 127 -6.45 -12.87 8.39
N ASP A 128 -7.35 -13.55 7.68
CA ASP A 128 -7.00 -14.61 6.74
C ASP A 128 -6.19 -14.07 5.55
N LEU A 129 -6.62 -12.96 4.96
CA LEU A 129 -5.87 -12.26 3.92
C LEU A 129 -4.49 -11.84 4.43
N MET A 130 -4.45 -11.16 5.59
CA MET A 130 -3.20 -10.62 6.13
C MET A 130 -2.19 -11.70 6.49
N SER A 131 -2.61 -12.78 7.17
CA SER A 131 -1.70 -13.86 7.53
C SER A 131 -1.11 -14.57 6.31
N LYS A 132 -1.93 -14.77 5.26
CA LYS A 132 -1.46 -15.36 4.00
C LYS A 132 -0.48 -14.45 3.27
N ILE A 133 -0.76 -13.16 3.18
CA ILE A 133 0.16 -12.19 2.56
C ILE A 133 1.46 -12.10 3.36
N SER A 134 1.39 -11.90 4.68
CA SER A 134 2.57 -11.76 5.53
C SER A 134 3.47 -13.00 5.52
N SER A 135 2.89 -14.20 5.32
CA SER A 135 3.68 -15.43 5.15
C SER A 135 4.33 -15.58 3.78
N LYS A 136 3.86 -14.84 2.77
CA LYS A 136 4.30 -14.95 1.37
C LYS A 136 5.48 -14.04 1.03
N VAL A 137 5.68 -12.96 1.81
CA VAL A 137 6.71 -11.93 1.57
C VAL A 137 7.58 -11.70 2.81
N ASN A 138 8.76 -11.13 2.60
CA ASN A 138 9.70 -10.79 3.69
C ASN A 138 9.75 -9.29 3.98
N ILE A 139 9.07 -8.47 3.16
CA ILE A 139 8.97 -7.03 3.37
C ILE A 139 7.79 -6.70 4.31
N PRO A 140 7.85 -5.57 5.04
CA PRO A 140 6.78 -5.15 5.92
C PRO A 140 5.42 -5.08 5.23
N THR A 141 4.39 -5.60 5.93
CA THR A 141 3.00 -5.53 5.50
C THR A 141 2.21 -4.68 6.49
N ILE A 142 1.37 -3.79 5.97
CA ILE A 142 0.51 -2.88 6.74
C ILE A 142 -0.94 -3.28 6.50
N ALA A 143 -1.65 -3.67 7.57
CA ALA A 143 -3.07 -4.01 7.47
C ALA A 143 -3.94 -2.76 7.46
N SER A 144 -4.90 -2.72 6.55
CA SER A 144 -5.86 -1.61 6.39
C SER A 144 -7.27 -2.14 6.13
N GLY A 145 -8.25 -1.40 6.66
CA GLY A 145 -9.68 -1.69 6.48
C GLY A 145 -10.28 -2.57 7.57
N GLY A 146 -11.32 -2.07 8.23
CA GLY A 146 -12.13 -2.82 9.17
C GLY A 146 -11.96 -2.52 10.64
N VAL A 147 -11.02 -1.67 11.04
CA VAL A 147 -10.83 -1.31 12.46
C VAL A 147 -12.07 -0.66 13.04
N GLY A 148 -12.51 -1.15 14.20
CA GLY A 148 -13.62 -0.61 14.97
C GLY A 148 -13.27 -0.37 16.45
N ASP A 149 -12.27 -1.08 16.97
CA ASP A 149 -11.79 -0.95 18.35
C ASP A 149 -10.29 -1.27 18.48
N LEU A 150 -9.77 -1.17 19.71
CA LEU A 150 -8.34 -1.38 19.99
C LEU A 150 -7.91 -2.85 19.89
N ASP A 151 -8.81 -3.79 20.17
CA ASP A 151 -8.50 -5.22 20.09
C ASP A 151 -8.26 -5.63 18.64
N HIS A 152 -8.94 -5.00 17.69
CA HIS A 152 -8.69 -5.20 16.27
C HIS A 152 -7.25 -4.84 15.85
N LEU A 153 -6.65 -3.79 16.47
CA LEU A 153 -5.24 -3.45 16.21
C LEU A 153 -4.31 -4.55 16.68
N VAL A 154 -4.60 -5.13 17.85
CA VAL A 154 -3.83 -6.26 18.41
C VAL A 154 -3.95 -7.49 17.51
N ASP A 155 -5.16 -7.80 17.04
CA ASP A 155 -5.42 -8.94 16.15
C ASP A 155 -4.70 -8.79 14.81
N GLY A 156 -4.68 -7.59 14.25
CA GLY A 156 -3.93 -7.31 13.01
C GLY A 156 -2.45 -7.68 13.11
N ILE A 157 -1.82 -7.35 14.26
CA ILE A 157 -0.41 -7.68 14.52
C ILE A 157 -0.24 -9.15 14.89
N LYS A 158 -1.01 -9.67 15.87
CA LYS A 158 -0.78 -11.01 16.44
C LYS A 158 -1.30 -12.13 15.56
N LEU A 159 -2.48 -11.97 15.00
CA LEU A 159 -3.15 -13.00 14.21
C LEU A 159 -2.91 -12.79 12.71
N GLY A 160 -2.97 -11.55 12.23
CA GLY A 160 -2.69 -11.19 10.85
C GLY A 160 -1.22 -11.17 10.49
N SER A 161 -0.31 -11.21 11.48
CA SER A 161 1.14 -11.11 11.31
C SER A 161 1.56 -9.84 10.54
N ALA A 162 0.74 -8.79 10.60
CA ALA A 162 1.07 -7.51 10.00
C ALA A 162 2.22 -6.84 10.77
N SER A 163 3.10 -6.16 10.04
CA SER A 163 4.21 -5.37 10.62
C SER A 163 3.72 -4.05 11.21
N ALA A 164 2.61 -3.54 10.67
CA ALA A 164 1.91 -2.35 11.15
C ALA A 164 0.42 -2.42 10.80
N VAL A 165 -0.36 -1.55 11.41
CA VAL A 165 -1.83 -1.46 11.24
C VAL A 165 -2.26 -0.01 11.05
N LEU A 166 -3.30 0.19 10.25
CA LEU A 166 -3.86 1.49 9.89
C LEU A 166 -5.35 1.54 10.26
#